data_c07a801e2cceff82d8841bf9a6c74167
#
_entry.id   c07a801e2cceff82d8841bf9a6c74167
#
_cell.length_a   1.000
_cell.length_b   1.000
_cell.length_c   1.000
_cell.angle_alpha   90.00
_cell.angle_beta   90.00
_cell.angle_gamma   90.00
#
_symmetry.space_group_name_H-M   'P 1'
#
loop_
_entity.id
_entity.type
_entity.pdbx_description
1 polymer ?
#
loop_
_entity_poly.entity_id
_entity_poly.type
_entity_poly.pdbx_seq_one_letter_code
_entity_poly.pdbx_strand_id
1 'polypeptide(L)'
;MSNILIIKHGSLGDIAQASGAIQDISDFHKDDKVYLLTSKPYIDLFKKNPYLEDIILDKRLSRFNLIYLFNLMRKLKKYKFIKVFDLQNSSRSNFYKKILFPNASNLVWSSSETTLPKDKSKDEFDKNPVLDRFKHQLETSGVNTKNTMFPDFKWACSNIENIKKKFDLNKYIILFPFCSPHLQIKKWPNYNKLIDLIKNKFKDEY
;
A
#
# COMPACT_ATOMS: atom_id res chain seq x y z
N MET A 1 11.57 18.87 13.21
CA MET A 1 10.43 17.97 12.91
C MET A 1 9.91 18.35 11.53
N SER A 2 10.10 17.49 10.58
CA SER A 2 9.73 17.70 9.19
C SER A 2 8.51 16.83 8.81
N ASN A 3 7.92 17.07 7.65
CA ASN A 3 6.81 16.25 7.18
C ASN A 3 7.25 15.39 6.00
N ILE A 4 6.95 14.12 6.08
CA ILE A 4 7.23 13.08 5.08
C ILE A 4 5.92 12.58 4.52
N LEU A 5 5.84 12.39 3.21
CA LEU A 5 4.65 11.85 2.54
C LEU A 5 4.94 10.47 1.98
N ILE A 6 4.06 9.52 2.27
CA ILE A 6 3.99 8.23 1.59
C ILE A 6 2.79 8.25 0.64
N ILE A 7 2.94 7.73 -0.57
CA ILE A 7 1.84 7.56 -1.53
C ILE A 7 1.57 6.07 -1.73
N LYS A 8 0.38 5.60 -1.30
CA LYS A 8 -0.09 4.23 -1.53
C LYS A 8 -1.61 4.18 -1.62
N HIS A 9 -2.13 3.86 -2.80
CA HIS A 9 -3.57 3.95 -3.08
C HIS A 9 -4.34 2.61 -2.94
N GLY A 10 -3.67 1.50 -2.94
CA GLY A 10 -4.28 0.15 -2.96
C GLY A 10 -3.71 -0.67 -4.12
N SER A 11 -4.11 -1.93 -4.37
CA SER A 11 -5.19 -2.68 -3.72
C SER A 11 -4.87 -3.13 -2.28
N LEU A 12 -5.79 -3.87 -1.63
CA LEU A 12 -5.58 -4.35 -0.25
C LEU A 12 -4.32 -5.23 -0.13
N GLY A 13 -4.10 -6.14 -1.07
CA GLY A 13 -2.91 -6.99 -1.11
C GLY A 13 -1.62 -6.17 -1.27
N ASP A 14 -1.65 -5.13 -2.13
CA ASP A 14 -0.50 -4.24 -2.31
C ASP A 14 -0.23 -3.37 -1.06
N ILE A 15 -1.28 -3.05 -0.28
CA ILE A 15 -1.15 -2.36 1.00
C ILE A 15 -0.51 -3.28 2.03
N ALA A 16 -0.95 -4.54 2.11
CA ALA A 16 -0.37 -5.52 3.00
C ALA A 16 1.14 -5.72 2.71
N GLN A 17 1.51 -5.84 1.45
CA GLN A 17 2.92 -5.92 1.04
C GLN A 17 3.72 -4.66 1.36
N ALA A 18 3.11 -3.48 1.29
CA ALA A 18 3.77 -2.22 1.59
C ALA A 18 3.87 -1.91 3.09
N SER A 19 3.20 -2.67 3.97
CA SER A 19 3.15 -2.37 5.41
C SER A 19 4.53 -2.33 6.06
N GLY A 20 5.41 -3.27 5.71
CA GLY A 20 6.79 -3.30 6.19
C GLY A 20 7.62 -2.10 5.70
N ALA A 21 7.44 -1.70 4.44
CA ALA A 21 8.10 -0.51 3.90
C ALA A 21 7.59 0.78 4.57
N ILE A 22 6.29 0.88 4.86
CA ILE A 22 5.72 2.00 5.62
C ILE A 22 6.32 2.07 7.02
N GLN A 23 6.46 0.92 7.69
CA GLN A 23 7.09 0.85 9.01
C GLN A 23 8.56 1.29 8.97
N ASP A 24 9.37 0.76 8.04
CA ASP A 24 10.78 1.15 7.91
C ASP A 24 10.96 2.65 7.62
N ILE A 25 10.09 3.25 6.80
CA ILE A 25 10.08 4.70 6.57
C ILE A 25 9.79 5.45 7.88
N SER A 26 8.79 5.01 8.65
CA SER A 26 8.42 5.67 9.90
C SER A 26 9.48 5.51 10.99
N ASP A 27 10.09 4.32 11.11
CA ASP A 27 11.18 4.06 12.05
C ASP A 27 12.41 4.91 11.72
N PHE A 28 12.74 5.10 10.44
CA PHE A 28 13.81 5.96 9.99
C PHE A 28 13.53 7.44 10.25
N HIS A 29 12.28 7.86 10.08
CA HIS A 29 11.79 9.23 10.29
C HIS A 29 11.07 9.41 11.63
N LYS A 30 11.54 8.72 12.70
CA LYS A 30 10.88 8.73 14.03
C LYS A 30 10.74 10.13 14.66
N ASP A 31 11.60 11.06 14.29
CA ASP A 31 11.57 12.45 14.76
C ASP A 31 10.78 13.38 13.82
N ASP A 32 10.20 12.83 12.75
CA ASP A 32 9.40 13.52 11.74
C ASP A 32 7.95 13.04 11.77
N LYS A 33 7.07 13.77 11.11
CA LYS A 33 5.66 13.39 10.92
C LYS A 33 5.47 12.68 9.58
N VAL A 34 5.02 11.44 9.62
CA VAL A 34 4.79 10.63 8.42
C VAL A 34 3.31 10.60 8.06
N TYR A 35 2.98 11.06 6.87
CA TYR A 35 1.62 11.14 6.33
C TYR A 35 1.45 10.16 5.17
N LEU A 36 0.21 9.64 5.01
CA LEU A 36 -0.11 8.77 3.89
C LEU A 36 -1.17 9.40 2.98
N LEU A 37 -0.86 9.51 1.68
CA LEU A 37 -1.85 9.81 0.65
C LEU A 37 -2.44 8.49 0.11
N THR A 38 -3.74 8.27 0.36
CA THR A 38 -4.43 7.05 -0.06
C THR A 38 -5.83 7.31 -0.60
N SER A 39 -6.47 6.28 -1.17
CA SER A 39 -7.82 6.36 -1.72
C SER A 39 -8.90 6.05 -0.68
N LYS A 40 -10.14 6.50 -0.94
CA LYS A 40 -11.28 6.43 -0.01
C LYS A 40 -11.50 5.04 0.64
N PRO A 41 -11.43 3.91 -0.07
CA PRO A 41 -11.70 2.59 0.53
C PRO A 41 -10.74 2.20 1.66
N TYR A 42 -9.57 2.83 1.75
CA TYR A 42 -8.50 2.43 2.68
C TYR A 42 -8.25 3.44 3.80
N ILE A 43 -8.99 4.56 3.84
CA ILE A 43 -8.83 5.57 4.89
C ILE A 43 -9.03 4.95 6.28
N ASP A 44 -10.15 4.26 6.50
CA ASP A 44 -10.47 3.70 7.82
C ASP A 44 -9.56 2.52 8.21
N LEU A 45 -9.03 1.82 7.21
CA LEU A 45 -7.99 0.81 7.43
C LEU A 45 -6.72 1.45 7.98
N PHE A 46 -6.22 2.48 7.29
CA PHE A 46 -4.96 3.12 7.66
C PHE A 46 -5.03 3.98 8.93
N LYS A 47 -6.22 4.41 9.37
CA LYS A 47 -6.40 5.06 10.69
C LYS A 47 -5.98 4.16 11.85
N LYS A 48 -5.92 2.84 11.65
CA LYS A 48 -5.44 1.87 12.64
C LYS A 48 -3.92 1.69 12.59
N ASN A 49 -3.25 2.26 11.59
CA ASN A 49 -1.80 2.10 11.42
C ASN A 49 -1.05 2.94 12.46
N PRO A 50 -0.23 2.33 13.33
CA PRO A 50 0.43 3.05 14.42
C PRO A 50 1.65 3.87 13.96
N TYR A 51 2.06 3.74 12.71
CA TYR A 51 3.28 4.37 12.17
C TYR A 51 3.00 5.69 11.45
N LEU A 52 1.74 6.14 11.36
CA LEU A 52 1.33 7.30 10.58
C LEU A 52 0.77 8.40 11.47
N GLU A 53 1.16 9.64 11.23
CA GLU A 53 0.61 10.82 11.91
C GLU A 53 -0.84 11.10 11.45
N ASP A 54 -1.08 11.08 10.12
CA ASP A 54 -2.42 11.32 9.57
C ASP A 54 -2.53 10.78 8.14
N ILE A 55 -3.77 10.64 7.69
CA ILE A 55 -4.14 10.08 6.39
C ILE A 55 -4.78 11.15 5.51
N ILE A 56 -4.23 11.34 4.33
CA ILE A 56 -4.69 12.31 3.35
C ILE A 56 -5.51 11.59 2.27
N LEU A 57 -6.77 11.98 2.12
CA LEU A 57 -7.64 11.41 1.08
C LEU A 57 -7.27 11.96 -0.30
N ASP A 58 -6.97 11.04 -1.22
CA ASP A 58 -7.02 11.22 -2.65
C ASP A 58 -8.33 10.64 -3.22
N LYS A 59 -9.21 11.49 -3.75
CA LYS A 59 -10.47 11.05 -4.38
C LYS A 59 -10.25 10.32 -5.72
N ARG A 60 -9.05 10.36 -6.27
CA ARG A 60 -8.66 9.74 -7.55
C ARG A 60 -9.60 10.09 -8.71
N LEU A 61 -10.12 11.32 -8.76
CA LEU A 61 -10.93 11.79 -9.88
C LEU A 61 -10.08 11.87 -11.17
N SER A 62 -10.72 12.15 -12.29
CA SER A 62 -10.04 12.27 -13.58
C SER A 62 -8.84 13.22 -13.52
N ARG A 63 -7.76 12.89 -14.25
CA ARG A 63 -6.57 13.76 -14.39
C ARG A 63 -6.89 15.09 -15.11
N PHE A 64 -8.03 15.16 -15.78
CA PHE A 64 -8.51 16.39 -16.44
C PHE A 64 -9.39 17.24 -15.54
N ASN A 65 -9.72 16.79 -14.33
CA ASN A 65 -10.45 17.60 -13.36
C ASN A 65 -9.50 18.57 -12.66
N LEU A 66 -9.31 19.74 -13.25
CA LEU A 66 -8.37 20.77 -12.78
C LEU A 66 -8.74 21.30 -11.39
N ILE A 67 -10.04 21.44 -11.09
CA ILE A 67 -10.52 21.90 -9.78
C ILE A 67 -10.09 20.91 -8.70
N TYR A 68 -10.28 19.61 -8.96
CA TYR A 68 -9.83 18.57 -8.04
C TYR A 68 -8.31 18.59 -7.84
N LEU A 69 -7.53 18.67 -8.92
CA LEU A 69 -6.07 18.70 -8.85
C LEU A 69 -5.59 19.93 -8.08
N PHE A 70 -6.16 21.11 -8.35
CA PHE A 70 -5.84 22.33 -7.64
C PHE A 70 -6.14 22.21 -6.12
N ASN A 71 -7.31 21.68 -5.77
CA ASN A 71 -7.69 21.47 -4.37
C ASN A 71 -6.75 20.46 -3.67
N LEU A 72 -6.38 19.38 -4.34
CA LEU A 72 -5.42 18.41 -3.82
C LEU A 72 -4.04 19.03 -3.63
N MET A 73 -3.54 19.75 -4.65
CA MET A 73 -2.27 20.49 -4.57
C MET A 73 -2.27 21.48 -3.40
N ARG A 74 -3.34 22.30 -3.28
CA ARG A 74 -3.48 23.27 -2.18
C ARG A 74 -3.49 22.59 -0.80
N LYS A 75 -4.14 21.41 -0.71
CA LYS A 75 -4.14 20.61 0.52
C LYS A 75 -2.73 20.13 0.85
N LEU A 76 -2.02 19.53 -0.10
CA LEU A 76 -0.68 18.98 0.11
C LEU A 76 0.37 20.05 0.40
N LYS A 77 0.29 21.21 -0.22
CA LYS A 77 1.20 22.35 0.04
C LYS A 77 1.19 22.84 1.50
N LYS A 78 0.06 22.70 2.21
CA LYS A 78 -0.03 23.11 3.61
C LYS A 78 0.92 22.33 4.53
N TYR A 79 1.23 21.09 4.17
CA TYR A 79 2.10 20.23 4.99
C TYR A 79 3.60 20.49 4.78
N LYS A 80 4.00 21.23 3.75
CA LYS A 80 5.42 21.54 3.46
C LYS A 80 6.31 20.30 3.50
N PHE A 81 5.93 19.24 2.80
CA PHE A 81 6.70 18.01 2.73
C PHE A 81 8.13 18.25 2.23
N ILE A 82 9.12 17.62 2.86
CA ILE A 82 10.52 17.64 2.43
C ILE A 82 10.92 16.38 1.66
N LYS A 83 10.20 15.27 1.89
CA LYS A 83 10.45 13.99 1.21
C LYS A 83 9.14 13.28 0.89
N VAL A 84 9.09 12.65 -0.27
CA VAL A 84 7.97 11.82 -0.73
C VAL A 84 8.49 10.43 -1.04
N PHE A 85 7.86 9.40 -0.47
CA PHE A 85 8.06 8.00 -0.83
C PHE A 85 6.85 7.53 -1.65
N ASP A 86 7.02 7.42 -2.96
CA ASP A 86 5.99 6.87 -3.85
C ASP A 86 6.09 5.35 -3.88
N LEU A 87 5.38 4.68 -2.97
CA LEU A 87 5.24 3.22 -2.95
C LEU A 87 4.15 2.71 -3.90
N GLN A 88 3.41 3.62 -4.56
CA GLN A 88 2.44 3.25 -5.58
C GLN A 88 3.10 3.00 -6.93
N ASN A 89 4.14 3.75 -7.27
CA ASN A 89 4.95 3.61 -8.48
C ASN A 89 4.10 3.49 -9.77
N SER A 90 3.08 4.33 -9.90
CA SER A 90 2.12 4.29 -11.01
C SER A 90 2.22 5.52 -11.90
N SER A 91 1.70 5.42 -13.13
CA SER A 91 1.60 6.58 -14.04
C SER A 91 0.83 7.76 -13.43
N ARG A 92 -0.07 7.50 -12.46
CA ARG A 92 -0.78 8.55 -11.73
C ARG A 92 0.12 9.24 -10.71
N SER A 93 0.89 8.50 -9.93
CA SER A 93 1.81 9.10 -8.96
C SER A 93 2.94 9.88 -9.64
N ASN A 94 3.41 9.40 -10.78
CA ASN A 94 4.35 10.17 -11.63
C ASN A 94 3.73 11.47 -12.17
N PHE A 95 2.46 11.44 -12.56
CA PHE A 95 1.73 12.65 -12.92
C PHE A 95 1.62 13.60 -11.72
N TYR A 96 1.35 13.10 -10.51
CA TYR A 96 1.29 13.91 -9.30
C TYR A 96 2.61 14.59 -8.96
N LYS A 97 3.75 13.89 -9.13
CA LYS A 97 5.07 14.50 -8.97
C LYS A 97 5.22 15.79 -9.77
N LYS A 98 4.74 15.78 -11.02
CA LYS A 98 4.85 16.92 -11.95
C LYS A 98 3.85 18.04 -11.64
N ILE A 99 2.61 17.70 -11.29
CA ILE A 99 1.50 18.65 -11.22
C ILE A 99 1.23 19.15 -9.80
N LEU A 100 1.33 18.28 -8.80
CA LEU A 100 1.00 18.65 -7.41
C LEU A 100 2.19 19.27 -6.67
N PHE A 101 3.40 19.04 -7.17
CA PHE A 101 4.65 19.56 -6.59
C PHE A 101 5.49 20.36 -7.59
N PRO A 102 4.89 21.31 -8.33
CA PRO A 102 5.65 22.15 -9.27
C PRO A 102 6.67 22.99 -8.49
N ASN A 103 7.86 23.12 -9.03
CA ASN A 103 8.95 23.92 -8.44
C ASN A 103 9.40 23.52 -7.04
N ALA A 104 9.22 22.27 -6.65
CA ALA A 104 9.68 21.76 -5.36
C ALA A 104 11.19 21.41 -5.42
N SER A 105 12.05 22.43 -5.58
CA SER A 105 13.52 22.27 -5.68
C SER A 105 14.13 21.56 -4.47
N ASN A 106 13.49 21.66 -3.30
CA ASN A 106 13.96 21.05 -2.06
C ASN A 106 13.21 19.76 -1.69
N LEU A 107 12.31 19.28 -2.53
CA LEU A 107 11.55 18.05 -2.27
C LEU A 107 12.30 16.84 -2.83
N VAL A 108 12.71 15.95 -1.95
CA VAL A 108 13.29 14.67 -2.33
C VAL A 108 12.16 13.69 -2.70
N TRP A 109 12.20 13.14 -3.92
CA TRP A 109 11.22 12.16 -4.38
C TRP A 109 11.84 10.79 -4.57
N SER A 110 11.39 9.81 -3.77
CA SER A 110 11.78 8.41 -3.87
C SER A 110 10.69 7.61 -4.57
N SER A 111 11.02 6.98 -5.68
CA SER A 111 10.13 6.10 -6.46
C SER A 111 10.97 5.07 -7.21
N SER A 112 10.35 4.04 -7.80
CA SER A 112 11.06 3.08 -8.65
C SER A 112 11.79 3.75 -9.83
N GLU A 113 11.29 4.90 -10.33
CA GLU A 113 11.98 5.63 -11.40
C GLU A 113 13.20 6.41 -10.91
N THR A 114 13.10 7.05 -9.72
CA THR A 114 14.20 7.87 -9.19
C THR A 114 15.32 7.06 -8.54
N THR A 115 15.04 5.81 -8.23
CA THR A 115 15.99 4.86 -7.61
C THR A 115 16.35 3.70 -8.54
N LEU A 116 16.00 3.79 -9.83
CA LEU A 116 16.26 2.75 -10.81
C LEU A 116 17.79 2.49 -10.91
N PRO A 117 18.25 1.24 -10.87
CA PRO A 117 19.65 0.90 -11.15
C PRO A 117 20.07 1.41 -12.54
N LYS A 118 21.30 1.92 -12.64
CA LYS A 118 21.81 2.55 -13.88
C LYS A 118 21.84 1.60 -15.09
N ASP A 119 21.95 0.31 -14.83
CA ASP A 119 22.08 -0.78 -15.80
C ASP A 119 20.75 -1.43 -16.17
N LYS A 120 19.61 -0.98 -15.60
CA LYS A 120 18.30 -1.60 -15.83
C LYS A 120 17.29 -0.61 -16.39
N SER A 121 16.47 -1.10 -17.32
CA SER A 121 15.25 -0.43 -17.71
C SER A 121 14.16 -0.58 -16.63
N LYS A 122 13.18 0.32 -16.64
CA LYS A 122 12.04 0.22 -15.71
C LYS A 122 11.26 -1.09 -15.89
N ASP A 123 11.08 -1.54 -17.13
CA ASP A 123 10.34 -2.76 -17.44
C ASP A 123 11.05 -4.02 -16.92
N GLU A 124 12.39 -4.03 -16.93
CA GLU A 124 13.18 -5.11 -16.32
C GLU A 124 13.09 -5.06 -14.81
N PHE A 125 13.21 -3.87 -14.22
CA PHE A 125 13.11 -3.69 -12.76
C PHE A 125 11.74 -4.08 -12.23
N ASP A 126 10.67 -3.76 -12.95
CA ASP A 126 9.29 -4.07 -12.55
C ASP A 126 8.95 -5.58 -12.59
N LYS A 127 9.79 -6.42 -13.21
CA LYS A 127 9.68 -7.89 -13.16
C LYS A 127 10.13 -8.49 -11.83
N ASN A 128 10.92 -7.76 -11.04
CA ASN A 128 11.33 -8.22 -9.73
C ASN A 128 10.13 -8.29 -8.75
N PRO A 129 10.19 -9.16 -7.73
CA PRO A 129 9.20 -9.20 -6.67
C PRO A 129 8.96 -7.83 -6.03
N VAL A 130 7.74 -7.55 -5.62
CA VAL A 130 7.35 -6.21 -5.10
C VAL A 130 8.17 -5.83 -3.86
N LEU A 131 8.44 -6.79 -2.96
CA LEU A 131 9.20 -6.52 -1.73
C LEU A 131 10.65 -6.17 -2.05
N ASP A 132 11.28 -6.85 -3.02
CA ASP A 132 12.64 -6.53 -3.47
C ASP A 132 12.72 -5.14 -4.08
N ARG A 133 11.69 -4.73 -4.84
CA ARG A 133 11.60 -3.38 -5.39
C ARG A 133 11.48 -2.31 -4.31
N PHE A 134 10.65 -2.56 -3.27
CA PHE A 134 10.56 -1.66 -2.13
C PHE A 134 11.87 -1.59 -1.37
N LYS A 135 12.50 -2.73 -1.10
CA LYS A 135 13.81 -2.80 -0.45
C LYS A 135 14.82 -1.93 -1.21
N HIS A 136 14.98 -2.17 -2.50
CA HIS A 136 15.90 -1.39 -3.33
C HIS A 136 15.59 0.11 -3.31
N GLN A 137 14.31 0.49 -3.48
CA GLN A 137 13.87 1.90 -3.43
C GLN A 137 14.23 2.56 -2.10
N LEU A 138 13.98 1.91 -0.99
CA LEU A 138 14.22 2.46 0.33
C LEU A 138 15.71 2.55 0.66
N GLU A 139 16.49 1.49 0.41
CA GLU A 139 17.94 1.48 0.64
C GLU A 139 18.65 2.53 -0.22
N THR A 140 18.29 2.66 -1.50
CA THR A 140 18.82 3.74 -2.37
C THR A 140 18.43 5.13 -1.86
N SER A 141 17.32 5.25 -1.12
CA SER A 141 16.88 6.51 -0.50
C SER A 141 17.45 6.73 0.92
N GLY A 142 18.38 5.87 1.38
CA GLY A 142 19.04 5.96 2.66
C GLY A 142 18.26 5.38 3.84
N VAL A 143 17.17 4.66 3.60
CA VAL A 143 16.35 4.04 4.65
C VAL A 143 16.78 2.59 4.86
N ASN A 144 17.08 2.21 6.11
CA ASN A 144 17.36 0.82 6.47
C ASN A 144 16.08 -0.02 6.38
N THR A 145 16.17 -1.18 5.72
CA THR A 145 15.03 -2.07 5.53
C THR A 145 15.12 -3.28 6.47
N LYS A 146 14.37 -3.25 7.57
CA LYS A 146 14.24 -4.35 8.53
C LYS A 146 12.93 -5.10 8.36
N ASN A 147 11.85 -4.36 8.14
CA ASN A 147 10.47 -4.84 8.08
C ASN A 147 9.97 -5.03 6.66
N THR A 148 10.59 -4.38 5.67
CA THR A 148 10.15 -4.39 4.27
C THR A 148 10.01 -5.81 3.70
N MET A 149 10.92 -6.73 4.02
CA MET A 149 10.87 -8.12 3.55
C MET A 149 9.96 -9.01 4.38
N PHE A 150 9.50 -8.55 5.55
CA PHE A 150 8.64 -9.27 6.49
C PHE A 150 7.45 -8.38 6.90
N PRO A 151 6.56 -8.04 5.95
CA PRO A 151 5.49 -7.09 6.22
C PRO A 151 4.54 -7.63 7.30
N ASP A 152 4.34 -6.87 8.37
CA ASP A 152 3.35 -7.15 9.41
C ASP A 152 2.10 -6.29 9.16
N PHE A 153 0.95 -6.95 9.06
CA PHE A 153 -0.35 -6.34 8.82
C PHE A 153 -1.32 -6.53 10.00
N LYS A 154 -0.82 -6.98 11.15
CA LYS A 154 -1.66 -7.26 12.34
C LYS A 154 -2.37 -6.02 12.86
N TRP A 155 -1.80 -4.83 12.71
CA TRP A 155 -2.43 -3.57 13.09
C TRP A 155 -3.79 -3.34 12.39
N ALA A 156 -4.04 -3.98 11.25
CA ALA A 156 -5.29 -3.90 10.51
C ALA A 156 -6.39 -4.83 11.03
N CYS A 157 -6.04 -5.77 11.92
CA CYS A 157 -6.97 -6.75 12.45
C CYS A 157 -8.10 -6.09 13.27
N SER A 158 -9.27 -6.70 13.21
CA SER A 158 -10.43 -6.33 14.02
C SER A 158 -10.94 -7.54 14.78
N ASN A 159 -11.65 -7.30 15.88
CA ASN A 159 -12.36 -8.35 16.60
C ASN A 159 -13.46 -8.93 15.69
N ILE A 160 -13.49 -10.26 15.57
CA ILE A 160 -14.43 -11.01 14.74
C ILE A 160 -15.48 -11.80 15.54
N GLU A 161 -15.58 -11.58 16.85
CA GLU A 161 -16.49 -12.35 17.72
C GLU A 161 -17.95 -12.26 17.28
N ASN A 162 -18.38 -11.09 16.75
CA ASN A 162 -19.72 -10.95 16.20
C ASN A 162 -19.95 -11.81 14.95
N ILE A 163 -18.91 -11.99 14.13
CA ILE A 163 -18.96 -12.85 12.95
C ILE A 163 -19.00 -14.31 13.39
N LYS A 164 -18.16 -14.69 14.35
CA LYS A 164 -18.13 -16.05 14.90
C LYS A 164 -19.51 -16.41 15.48
N LYS A 165 -20.08 -15.56 16.32
CA LYS A 165 -21.42 -15.77 16.90
C LYS A 165 -22.52 -15.87 15.85
N LYS A 166 -22.48 -14.97 14.83
CA LYS A 166 -23.50 -14.94 13.76
C LYS A 166 -23.53 -16.24 12.96
N PHE A 167 -22.41 -16.87 12.73
CA PHE A 167 -22.27 -18.08 11.91
C PHE A 167 -21.94 -19.34 12.73
N ASP A 168 -21.99 -19.25 14.07
CA ASP A 168 -21.65 -20.35 14.99
C ASP A 168 -20.30 -20.98 14.71
N LEU A 169 -19.26 -20.14 14.51
CA LEU A 169 -17.94 -20.56 14.13
C LEU A 169 -17.06 -20.82 15.34
N ASN A 170 -16.76 -22.09 15.63
CA ASN A 170 -15.76 -22.49 16.62
C ASN A 170 -14.38 -22.65 15.95
N LYS A 171 -14.30 -23.56 14.98
CA LYS A 171 -13.15 -23.72 14.08
C LYS A 171 -13.60 -23.39 12.65
N TYR A 172 -12.73 -22.85 11.83
CA TYR A 172 -13.10 -22.51 10.46
C TYR A 172 -11.90 -22.49 9.51
N ILE A 173 -12.18 -22.76 8.25
CA ILE A 173 -11.26 -22.60 7.14
C ILE A 173 -11.80 -21.47 6.25
N ILE A 174 -10.95 -20.51 5.92
CA ILE A 174 -11.33 -19.40 5.04
C ILE A 174 -10.84 -19.72 3.63
N LEU A 175 -11.74 -19.65 2.65
CA LEU A 175 -11.42 -19.79 1.24
C LEU A 175 -11.68 -18.48 0.50
N PHE A 176 -10.80 -18.12 -0.43
CA PHE A 176 -10.91 -16.92 -1.28
C PHE A 176 -11.07 -17.31 -2.76
N PRO A 177 -12.26 -17.79 -3.19
CA PRO A 177 -12.46 -18.35 -4.52
C PRO A 177 -12.61 -17.31 -5.63
N PHE A 178 -12.73 -16.03 -5.28
CA PHE A 178 -13.00 -14.95 -6.22
C PHE A 178 -11.77 -14.10 -6.52
N CYS A 179 -11.75 -13.52 -7.70
CA CYS A 179 -10.75 -12.56 -8.14
C CYS A 179 -11.44 -11.35 -8.79
N SER A 180 -10.67 -10.32 -9.09
CA SER A 180 -11.19 -9.16 -9.82
C SER A 180 -11.75 -9.55 -11.18
N PRO A 181 -12.85 -8.94 -11.66
CA PRO A 181 -13.52 -9.33 -12.92
C PRO A 181 -12.58 -9.38 -14.15
N HIS A 182 -11.58 -8.51 -14.19
CA HIS A 182 -10.58 -8.45 -15.27
C HIS A 182 -9.41 -9.44 -15.11
N LEU A 183 -9.37 -10.23 -14.03
CA LEU A 183 -8.30 -11.19 -13.72
C LEU A 183 -8.82 -12.63 -13.61
N GLN A 184 -9.83 -13.01 -14.41
CA GLN A 184 -10.47 -14.33 -14.33
C GLN A 184 -9.49 -15.51 -14.48
N ILE A 185 -8.36 -15.30 -15.18
CA ILE A 185 -7.27 -16.29 -15.28
C ILE A 185 -6.70 -16.72 -13.92
N LYS A 186 -6.88 -15.90 -12.87
CA LYS A 186 -6.46 -16.23 -11.50
C LYS A 186 -7.48 -17.08 -10.75
N LYS A 187 -8.66 -17.28 -11.28
CA LYS A 187 -9.70 -18.09 -10.65
C LYS A 187 -9.35 -19.56 -10.76
N TRP A 188 -9.04 -20.20 -9.64
CA TRP A 188 -8.81 -21.63 -9.62
C TRP A 188 -10.13 -22.40 -9.77
N PRO A 189 -10.26 -23.35 -10.73
CA PRO A 189 -11.54 -23.99 -11.03
C PRO A 189 -11.95 -25.10 -10.05
N ASN A 190 -11.03 -25.58 -9.18
CA ASN A 190 -11.24 -26.76 -8.36
C ASN A 190 -11.66 -26.46 -6.91
N TYR A 191 -12.16 -25.26 -6.59
CA TYR A 191 -12.62 -24.94 -5.23
C TYR A 191 -13.69 -25.87 -4.72
N ASN A 192 -14.67 -26.29 -5.56
CA ASN A 192 -15.72 -27.22 -5.15
C ASN A 192 -15.13 -28.57 -4.74
N LYS A 193 -14.21 -29.13 -5.54
CA LYS A 193 -13.50 -30.38 -5.19
C LYS A 193 -12.71 -30.24 -3.90
N LEU A 194 -12.06 -29.09 -3.68
CA LEU A 194 -11.33 -28.81 -2.45
C LEU A 194 -12.27 -28.81 -1.25
N ILE A 195 -13.43 -28.17 -1.35
CA ILE A 195 -14.45 -28.14 -0.29
C ILE A 195 -14.89 -29.56 0.06
N ASP A 196 -15.17 -30.40 -0.94
CA ASP A 196 -15.58 -31.79 -0.73
C ASP A 196 -14.46 -32.61 -0.04
N LEU A 197 -13.22 -32.43 -0.46
CA LEU A 197 -12.07 -33.07 0.18
C LEU A 197 -11.88 -32.62 1.64
N ILE A 198 -12.04 -31.33 1.92
CA ILE A 198 -11.95 -30.78 3.28
C ILE A 198 -13.06 -31.39 4.14
N LYS A 199 -14.31 -31.38 3.68
CA LYS A 199 -15.46 -31.97 4.39
C LYS A 199 -15.24 -33.46 4.69
N ASN A 200 -14.69 -34.21 3.76
CA ASN A 200 -14.46 -35.63 3.93
C ASN A 200 -13.28 -35.92 4.89
N LYS A 201 -12.21 -35.14 4.82
CA LYS A 201 -11.00 -35.36 5.61
C LYS A 201 -11.13 -34.86 7.04
N PHE A 202 -11.89 -33.80 7.27
CA PHE A 202 -12.01 -33.10 8.56
C PHE A 202 -13.44 -33.10 9.09
N LYS A 203 -14.16 -34.23 8.88
CA LYS A 203 -15.59 -34.40 9.18
C LYS A 203 -16.00 -33.97 10.58
N ASP A 204 -15.08 -34.15 11.56
CA ASP A 204 -15.33 -33.92 12.99
C ASP A 204 -14.56 -32.68 13.52
N GLU A 205 -13.87 -31.95 12.65
CA GLU A 205 -13.00 -30.83 13.07
C GLU A 205 -13.55 -29.45 12.73
N TYR A 206 -14.43 -29.34 11.70
CA TYR A 206 -14.94 -28.07 11.15
C TYR A 206 -16.43 -28.12 10.83
#